data_199990e6d139b191bb7744310831b2e8
#
_entry.id   199990e6d139b191bb7744310831b2e8
#
_cell.length_a   1.000
_cell.length_b   1.000
_cell.length_c   1.000
_cell.angle_alpha   90.00
_cell.angle_beta   90.00
_cell.angle_gamma   90.00
#
_symmetry.space_group_name_H-M   'P 1'
#
loop_
_entity.id
_entity.type
_entity.pdbx_description
1 polymer ?
#
loop_
_entity_poly.entity_id
_entity_poly.type
_entity_poly.pdbx_seq_one_letter_code
_entity_poly.pdbx_strand_id
1 'polypeptide(L)'
;MAVQRIYGTETEYGIIHRGVKNPNPIGASSFLINAYLSKSHEPGRGPSAPRVGWDFIDETPDLDIRGFAPIGSLPPEIEPNLVNSVLVNGSRYYVDHAHPELSTPECLDPLSLLKWDRAGDEILIRSMVAANESLPPGEELIVYKNNSDGKGNSYGCHENYLLSRETPFGRIVQHATTHFVSRQIFTGAGKVGSEVPGEERSSIPFQLTQRADFFEEEVGLETTLKRPIINTRDEPHADPLKYRRLHVIVGDANLCEVATFLKVGTTGVVMAMIEDDFLDNKLKIADPVFALRQVSRDLSMSEPILLEGGKTASALSLQWEIFERGQKYLNEFGFENVGGENVKKVMDYWERVLTALELSLIHI
;
A
#
# COMPACT_ATOMS: atom_id res chain seq x y z
N MET A 1 14.03 17.54 -12.99
CA MET A 1 14.58 16.18 -12.73
C MET A 1 13.89 15.61 -11.50
N ALA A 2 13.52 14.34 -11.58
CA ALA A 2 12.91 13.62 -10.47
C ALA A 2 13.77 13.73 -9.19
N VAL A 3 13.12 13.93 -8.04
CA VAL A 3 13.81 13.96 -6.74
C VAL A 3 14.24 12.54 -6.35
N GLN A 4 15.23 12.46 -5.44
CA GLN A 4 15.59 11.19 -4.82
C GLN A 4 14.35 10.52 -4.23
N ARG A 5 14.02 9.33 -4.71
CA ARG A 5 12.86 8.58 -4.23
C ARG A 5 13.06 8.11 -2.80
N ILE A 6 12.11 8.44 -1.94
CA ILE A 6 11.95 7.81 -0.63
C ILE A 6 10.71 6.94 -0.71
N TYR A 7 10.83 5.74 -0.17
CA TYR A 7 9.81 4.70 -0.14
C TYR A 7 9.40 4.39 1.29
N GLY A 8 8.14 4.13 1.52
CA GLY A 8 7.61 3.60 2.77
C GLY A 8 6.35 2.77 2.54
N THR A 9 6.03 1.89 3.47
CA THR A 9 4.74 1.18 3.53
C THR A 9 4.15 1.26 4.93
N GLU A 10 2.82 1.29 4.98
CA GLU A 10 1.99 1.17 6.17
C GLU A 10 1.13 -0.07 5.99
N THR A 11 1.25 -1.05 6.88
CA THR A 11 0.47 -2.29 6.77
C THR A 11 -0.37 -2.48 8.01
N GLU A 12 -1.68 -2.48 7.82
CA GLU A 12 -2.66 -2.89 8.80
C GLU A 12 -2.80 -4.42 8.77
N TYR A 13 -2.87 -5.04 9.95
CA TYR A 13 -3.03 -6.49 10.08
C TYR A 13 -4.39 -6.81 10.68
N GLY A 14 -5.07 -7.81 10.11
CA GLY A 14 -6.28 -8.36 10.73
C GLY A 14 -5.96 -8.99 12.07
N ILE A 15 -6.85 -8.82 13.07
CA ILE A 15 -6.68 -9.41 14.39
C ILE A 15 -7.94 -10.12 14.85
N ILE A 16 -7.78 -11.29 15.45
CA ILE A 16 -8.88 -12.05 16.08
C ILE A 16 -8.47 -12.42 17.50
N HIS A 17 -9.34 -12.13 18.48
CA HIS A 17 -9.23 -12.65 19.84
C HIS A 17 -10.16 -13.85 20.01
N ARG A 18 -9.61 -15.04 19.85
CA ARG A 18 -10.32 -16.31 19.99
C ARG A 18 -10.53 -16.64 21.46
N GLY A 19 -11.63 -17.33 21.79
CA GLY A 19 -11.96 -17.74 23.16
C GLY A 19 -12.72 -16.68 23.96
N VAL A 20 -12.90 -15.47 23.44
CA VAL A 20 -13.63 -14.37 24.08
C VAL A 20 -15.00 -14.21 23.44
N LYS A 21 -16.06 -14.08 24.28
CA LYS A 21 -17.46 -13.98 23.82
C LYS A 21 -17.74 -12.68 23.05
N ASN A 22 -17.16 -11.56 23.50
CA ASN A 22 -17.30 -10.23 22.87
C ASN A 22 -15.91 -9.62 22.69
N PRO A 23 -15.18 -9.95 21.62
CA PRO A 23 -13.84 -9.45 21.42
C PRO A 23 -13.86 -7.94 21.12
N ASN A 24 -12.93 -7.21 21.75
CA ASN A 24 -12.65 -5.81 21.44
C ASN A 24 -11.38 -5.73 20.60
N PRO A 25 -11.45 -5.45 19.29
CA PRO A 25 -10.30 -5.45 18.42
C PRO A 25 -9.30 -4.33 18.76
N ILE A 26 -9.76 -3.16 19.21
CA ILE A 26 -8.89 -2.05 19.66
C ILE A 26 -8.09 -2.48 20.89
N GLY A 27 -8.76 -3.06 21.89
CA GLY A 27 -8.09 -3.58 23.08
C GLY A 27 -7.13 -4.72 22.76
N ALA A 28 -7.49 -5.61 21.86
CA ALA A 28 -6.64 -6.71 21.39
C ALA A 28 -5.36 -6.19 20.68
N SER A 29 -5.51 -5.19 19.80
CA SER A 29 -4.41 -4.55 19.10
C SER A 29 -3.47 -3.83 20.06
N SER A 30 -4.01 -3.06 21.00
CA SER A 30 -3.23 -2.38 22.03
C SER A 30 -2.48 -3.38 22.92
N PHE A 31 -3.12 -4.48 23.31
CA PHE A 31 -2.51 -5.54 24.12
C PHE A 31 -1.37 -6.23 23.36
N LEU A 32 -1.58 -6.55 22.08
CA LEU A 32 -0.58 -7.15 21.19
C LEU A 32 0.70 -6.30 21.13
N ILE A 33 0.54 -4.99 20.86
CA ILE A 33 1.66 -4.06 20.74
C ILE A 33 2.39 -3.91 22.07
N ASN A 34 1.66 -3.72 23.18
CA ASN A 34 2.24 -3.58 24.51
C ASN A 34 3.01 -4.84 24.95
N ALA A 35 2.55 -6.04 24.59
CA ALA A 35 3.24 -7.29 24.87
C ALA A 35 4.63 -7.33 24.20
N TYR A 36 4.73 -6.91 22.93
CA TYR A 36 6.00 -6.79 22.23
C TYR A 36 6.93 -5.76 22.89
N LEU A 37 6.41 -4.56 23.16
CA LEU A 37 7.19 -3.48 23.78
C LEU A 37 7.70 -3.86 25.16
N SER A 38 6.92 -4.56 25.94
CA SER A 38 7.33 -5.02 27.29
C SER A 38 8.47 -6.03 27.23
N LYS A 39 8.40 -7.00 26.30
CA LYS A 39 9.47 -8.00 26.14
C LYS A 39 10.75 -7.44 25.53
N SER A 40 10.65 -6.41 24.68
CA SER A 40 11.85 -5.77 24.09
C SER A 40 12.68 -5.01 25.13
N HIS A 41 12.15 -4.78 26.35
CA HIS A 41 12.83 -4.11 27.46
C HIS A 41 13.39 -5.07 28.53
N GLU A 42 13.27 -6.39 28.33
CA GLU A 42 13.86 -7.35 29.28
C GLU A 42 15.39 -7.26 29.31
N PRO A 43 16.03 -7.23 30.50
CA PRO A 43 17.49 -7.22 30.62
C PRO A 43 18.14 -8.42 29.92
N GLY A 44 19.11 -8.16 29.05
CA GLY A 44 19.86 -9.20 28.31
C GLY A 44 19.36 -9.47 26.87
N ARG A 45 18.31 -8.83 26.40
CA ARG A 45 17.77 -9.00 25.02
C ARG A 45 18.17 -7.90 24.03
N GLY A 46 19.21 -7.14 24.28
CA GLY A 46 19.69 -6.08 23.41
C GLY A 46 19.45 -4.68 23.99
N PRO A 47 19.84 -3.60 23.28
CA PRO A 47 19.63 -2.25 23.76
C PRO A 47 18.13 -1.99 23.97
N SER A 48 17.76 -1.56 25.18
CA SER A 48 16.41 -1.12 25.46
C SER A 48 16.09 0.09 24.58
N ALA A 49 15.12 -0.04 23.68
CA ALA A 49 14.64 1.09 22.94
C ALA A 49 14.06 2.12 23.90
N PRO A 50 14.42 3.40 23.78
CA PRO A 50 13.66 4.42 24.47
C PRO A 50 12.19 4.32 24.05
N ARG A 51 11.24 4.40 24.99
CA ARG A 51 9.83 4.56 24.66
C ARG A 51 9.66 5.98 24.10
N VAL A 52 9.73 6.09 22.81
CA VAL A 52 9.38 7.33 22.10
C VAL A 52 7.91 7.16 21.70
N GLY A 53 7.01 7.85 22.40
CA GLY A 53 5.64 8.01 21.95
C GLY A 53 5.61 8.89 20.71
N TRP A 54 4.76 8.57 19.76
CA TRP A 54 4.48 9.45 18.64
C TRP A 54 3.44 10.48 19.07
N ASP A 55 3.67 11.75 18.72
CA ASP A 55 2.75 12.84 18.97
C ASP A 55 1.96 13.14 17.70
N PHE A 56 0.63 13.14 17.78
CA PHE A 56 -0.27 13.43 16.66
C PHE A 56 -0.53 14.93 16.45
N ILE A 57 0.07 15.81 17.27
CA ILE A 57 -0.23 17.25 17.25
C ILE A 57 0.06 17.89 15.90
N ASP A 58 1.07 17.39 15.20
CA ASP A 58 1.49 17.90 13.89
C ASP A 58 0.88 17.15 12.70
N GLU A 59 0.00 16.16 12.93
CA GLU A 59 -0.66 15.40 11.86
C GLU A 59 -1.87 16.18 11.33
N THR A 60 -1.98 16.26 10.00
CA THR A 60 -3.07 16.97 9.29
C THR A 60 -3.73 16.07 8.24
N PRO A 61 -4.38 14.96 8.64
CA PRO A 61 -4.92 13.95 7.73
C PRO A 61 -5.98 14.50 6.77
N ASP A 62 -6.63 15.61 7.13
CA ASP A 62 -7.69 16.25 6.35
C ASP A 62 -7.16 17.26 5.31
N LEU A 63 -5.86 17.44 5.21
CA LEU A 63 -5.28 18.37 4.24
C LEU A 63 -5.37 17.76 2.83
N ASP A 64 -6.21 18.37 1.99
CA ASP A 64 -6.43 17.97 0.60
C ASP A 64 -5.64 18.85 -0.36
N ILE A 65 -4.84 18.22 -1.23
CA ILE A 65 -4.02 18.91 -2.23
C ILE A 65 -4.83 19.79 -3.20
N ARG A 66 -6.11 19.50 -3.36
CA ARG A 66 -7.04 20.28 -4.20
C ARG A 66 -7.47 21.59 -3.54
N GLY A 67 -7.04 21.85 -2.30
CA GLY A 67 -7.38 23.03 -1.53
C GLY A 67 -8.78 23.01 -0.91
N PHE A 68 -9.45 21.87 -0.85
CA PHE A 68 -10.70 21.73 -0.12
C PHE A 68 -10.40 21.63 1.37
N ALA A 69 -10.89 22.61 2.15
CA ALA A 69 -10.95 22.45 3.60
C ALA A 69 -12.23 21.72 3.96
N PRO A 70 -12.19 20.64 4.74
CA PRO A 70 -13.39 19.98 5.22
C PRO A 70 -14.23 21.00 6.01
N ILE A 71 -15.49 21.20 5.61
CA ILE A 71 -16.41 22.07 6.34
C ILE A 71 -16.79 21.32 7.62
N GLY A 72 -16.23 21.73 8.76
CA GLY A 72 -16.59 21.22 10.08
C GLY A 72 -15.86 19.94 10.48
N SER A 73 -14.65 19.72 10.02
CA SER A 73 -13.79 18.68 10.59
C SER A 73 -13.61 18.99 12.09
N LEU A 74 -14.19 18.15 12.92
CA LEU A 74 -13.78 18.05 14.31
C LEU A 74 -12.31 17.63 14.28
N PRO A 75 -11.47 18.17 15.18
CA PRO A 75 -10.12 17.62 15.33
C PRO A 75 -10.27 16.10 15.49
N PRO A 76 -9.37 15.31 14.87
CA PRO A 76 -9.44 13.84 14.99
C PRO A 76 -9.64 13.53 16.47
N GLU A 77 -10.65 12.68 16.78
CA GLU A 77 -10.85 12.20 18.14
C GLU A 77 -9.58 11.45 18.51
N ILE A 78 -8.65 12.16 19.13
CA ILE A 78 -7.45 11.58 19.70
C ILE A 78 -7.95 10.72 20.84
N GLU A 79 -8.11 9.42 20.63
CA GLU A 79 -8.28 8.48 21.73
C GLU A 79 -6.95 8.44 22.49
N PRO A 80 -6.82 9.11 23.65
CA PRO A 80 -5.53 9.30 24.33
C PRO A 80 -4.91 8.01 24.87
N ASN A 81 -5.56 6.88 24.65
CA ASN A 81 -5.16 5.57 25.12
C ASN A 81 -4.68 4.61 24.02
N LEU A 82 -4.64 5.04 22.75
CA LEU A 82 -4.11 4.19 21.69
C LEU A 82 -2.59 4.10 21.79
N VAL A 83 -2.09 2.87 21.71
CA VAL A 83 -0.64 2.63 21.69
C VAL A 83 -0.08 3.13 20.38
N ASN A 84 0.95 3.96 20.48
CA ASN A 84 1.67 4.50 19.33
C ASN A 84 3.14 4.67 19.68
N SER A 85 4.01 3.87 19.08
CA SER A 85 5.41 3.78 19.45
C SER A 85 6.33 3.74 18.24
N VAL A 86 7.43 4.48 18.33
CA VAL A 86 8.55 4.36 17.39
C VAL A 86 9.49 3.28 17.88
N LEU A 87 9.82 2.33 17.02
CA LEU A 87 10.72 1.21 17.30
C LEU A 87 12.18 1.61 17.06
N VAL A 88 13.14 0.80 17.57
CA VAL A 88 14.58 1.04 17.42
C VAL A 88 15.08 1.12 15.97
N ASN A 89 14.35 0.50 15.04
CA ASN A 89 14.66 0.52 13.62
C ASN A 89 14.04 1.72 12.86
N GLY A 90 13.34 2.62 13.58
CA GLY A 90 12.63 3.75 12.99
C GLY A 90 11.21 3.45 12.49
N SER A 91 10.76 2.17 12.58
CA SER A 91 9.37 1.81 12.29
C SER A 91 8.42 2.39 13.32
N ARG A 92 7.22 2.75 12.90
CA ARG A 92 6.11 3.12 13.79
C ARG A 92 5.20 1.90 13.97
N TYR A 93 4.89 1.54 15.21
CA TYR A 93 4.00 0.43 15.55
C TYR A 93 2.87 0.95 16.44
N TYR A 94 1.65 0.91 15.93
CA TYR A 94 0.52 1.64 16.52
C TYR A 94 -0.82 0.95 16.24
N VAL A 95 -1.87 1.45 16.86
CA VAL A 95 -3.25 1.06 16.55
C VAL A 95 -3.82 2.09 15.61
N ASP A 96 -4.21 1.66 14.40
CA ASP A 96 -5.02 2.46 13.49
C ASP A 96 -6.43 1.90 13.44
N HIS A 97 -7.44 2.73 13.76
CA HIS A 97 -8.84 2.34 13.93
C HIS A 97 -8.98 1.14 14.89
N ALA A 98 -8.91 -0.07 14.40
CA ALA A 98 -9.06 -1.29 15.21
C ALA A 98 -7.93 -2.32 14.97
N HIS A 99 -6.99 -2.01 14.07
CA HIS A 99 -5.95 -2.93 13.63
C HIS A 99 -4.58 -2.56 14.20
N PRO A 100 -3.73 -3.55 14.51
CA PRO A 100 -2.31 -3.25 14.71
C PRO A 100 -1.72 -2.89 13.36
N GLU A 101 -1.08 -1.74 13.27
CA GLU A 101 -0.45 -1.23 12.06
C GLU A 101 1.03 -0.99 12.28
N LEU A 102 1.81 -1.29 11.24
CA LEU A 102 3.24 -1.04 11.22
C LEU A 102 3.64 -0.28 9.97
N SER A 103 4.20 0.93 10.18
CA SER A 103 4.86 1.70 9.14
C SER A 103 6.35 1.38 9.13
N THR A 104 6.90 1.15 7.93
CA THR A 104 8.35 0.96 7.76
C THR A 104 9.11 2.27 8.03
N PRO A 105 10.42 2.22 8.36
CA PRO A 105 11.25 3.40 8.24
C PRO A 105 11.35 3.84 6.77
N GLU A 106 11.78 5.07 6.54
CA GLU A 106 12.04 5.61 5.20
C GLU A 106 13.16 4.82 4.51
N CYS A 107 12.91 4.42 3.28
CA CYS A 107 13.84 3.63 2.49
C CYS A 107 14.26 4.35 1.21
N LEU A 108 15.52 4.21 0.83
CA LEU A 108 16.08 4.82 -0.38
C LEU A 108 15.96 3.92 -1.62
N ASP A 109 15.59 2.66 -1.43
CA ASP A 109 15.45 1.69 -2.51
C ASP A 109 14.40 0.61 -2.20
N PRO A 110 13.85 -0.06 -3.24
CA PRO A 110 12.79 -1.06 -3.07
C PRO A 110 13.22 -2.31 -2.29
N LEU A 111 14.50 -2.70 -2.34
CA LEU A 111 15.00 -3.88 -1.62
C LEU A 111 15.09 -3.61 -0.11
N SER A 112 15.51 -2.41 0.26
CA SER A 112 15.51 -1.99 1.68
C SER A 112 14.10 -1.93 2.23
N LEU A 113 13.13 -1.41 1.46
CA LEU A 113 11.73 -1.41 1.86
C LEU A 113 11.20 -2.84 2.05
N LEU A 114 11.47 -3.75 1.10
CA LEU A 114 11.08 -5.15 1.22
C LEU A 114 11.62 -5.79 2.52
N LYS A 115 12.88 -5.53 2.88
CA LYS A 115 13.48 -6.04 4.12
C LYS A 115 12.72 -5.54 5.36
N TRP A 116 12.32 -4.28 5.38
CA TRP A 116 11.59 -3.70 6.49
C TRP A 116 10.13 -4.15 6.54
N ASP A 117 9.47 -4.36 5.41
CA ASP A 117 8.15 -4.99 5.35
C ASP A 117 8.18 -6.41 5.95
N ARG A 118 9.20 -7.22 5.60
CA ARG A 118 9.40 -8.56 6.18
C ARG A 118 9.80 -8.52 7.66
N ALA A 119 10.59 -7.54 8.07
CA ALA A 119 10.88 -7.32 9.49
C ALA A 119 9.61 -6.97 10.28
N GLY A 120 8.68 -6.24 9.65
CA GLY A 120 7.35 -5.97 10.19
C GLY A 120 6.58 -7.27 10.48
N ASP A 121 6.50 -8.20 9.53
CA ASP A 121 5.86 -9.50 9.74
C ASP A 121 6.48 -10.25 10.93
N GLU A 122 7.80 -10.24 11.08
CA GLU A 122 8.50 -10.85 12.21
C GLU A 122 8.16 -10.16 13.54
N ILE A 123 8.03 -8.83 13.54
CA ILE A 123 7.60 -8.07 14.73
C ILE A 123 6.20 -8.50 15.16
N LEU A 124 5.26 -8.63 14.21
CA LEU A 124 3.90 -9.09 14.49
C LEU A 124 3.87 -10.54 15.03
N ILE A 125 4.67 -11.44 14.47
CA ILE A 125 4.80 -12.82 14.97
C ILE A 125 5.30 -12.81 16.41
N ARG A 126 6.35 -12.06 16.73
CA ARG A 126 6.87 -11.93 18.09
C ARG A 126 5.88 -11.28 19.05
N SER A 127 5.13 -10.29 18.57
CA SER A 127 4.05 -9.66 19.34
C SER A 127 2.97 -10.68 19.72
N MET A 128 2.56 -11.50 18.76
CA MET A 128 1.56 -12.54 18.94
C MET A 128 2.01 -13.61 19.94
N VAL A 129 3.27 -14.08 19.85
CA VAL A 129 3.85 -15.02 20.82
C VAL A 129 3.88 -14.40 22.21
N ALA A 130 4.36 -13.14 22.33
CA ALA A 130 4.44 -12.45 23.60
C ALA A 130 3.07 -12.22 24.27
N ALA A 131 2.07 -11.85 23.46
CA ALA A 131 0.70 -11.64 23.93
C ALA A 131 0.07 -12.95 24.42
N ASN A 132 0.19 -14.02 23.64
CA ASN A 132 -0.40 -15.32 23.96
C ASN A 132 0.18 -15.98 25.21
N GLU A 133 1.43 -15.71 25.57
CA GLU A 133 2.00 -16.16 26.84
C GLU A 133 1.34 -15.52 28.08
N SER A 134 0.68 -14.40 27.91
CA SER A 134 0.06 -13.62 29.00
C SER A 134 -1.46 -13.74 29.06
N LEU A 135 -2.07 -14.42 28.08
CA LEU A 135 -3.53 -14.60 28.03
C LEU A 135 -3.99 -15.75 28.94
N PRO A 136 -5.25 -15.71 29.43
CA PRO A 136 -5.87 -16.80 30.13
C PRO A 136 -5.91 -18.10 29.30
N PRO A 137 -5.89 -19.29 29.93
CA PRO A 137 -6.08 -20.56 29.23
C PRO A 137 -7.36 -20.57 28.39
N GLY A 138 -7.22 -20.93 27.10
CA GLY A 138 -8.33 -21.00 26.14
C GLY A 138 -8.57 -19.71 25.35
N GLU A 139 -7.83 -18.64 25.65
CA GLU A 139 -7.79 -17.43 24.85
C GLU A 139 -6.55 -17.39 23.96
N GLU A 140 -6.70 -16.82 22.77
CA GLU A 140 -5.61 -16.70 21.78
C GLU A 140 -5.79 -15.48 20.90
N LEU A 141 -4.74 -14.69 20.70
CA LEU A 141 -4.65 -13.67 19.66
C LEU A 141 -4.03 -14.25 18.39
N ILE A 142 -4.69 -14.01 17.26
CA ILE A 142 -4.24 -14.41 15.93
C ILE A 142 -4.20 -13.19 15.05
N VAL A 143 -3.08 -13.01 14.33
CA VAL A 143 -2.85 -11.89 13.42
C VAL A 143 -2.76 -12.39 11.98
N TYR A 144 -3.33 -11.66 11.05
CA TYR A 144 -3.38 -11.99 9.63
C TYR A 144 -2.85 -10.83 8.78
N LYS A 145 -1.97 -11.14 7.82
CA LYS A 145 -1.59 -10.19 6.76
C LYS A 145 -2.51 -10.42 5.56
N ASN A 146 -3.60 -9.68 5.53
CA ASN A 146 -4.60 -9.67 4.45
C ASN A 146 -5.28 -8.30 4.41
N ASN A 147 -6.28 -8.10 3.53
CA ASN A 147 -6.91 -6.78 3.34
C ASN A 147 -8.43 -6.79 3.47
N SER A 148 -9.02 -7.86 3.97
CA SER A 148 -10.46 -7.95 4.15
C SER A 148 -10.81 -8.95 5.25
N ASP A 149 -11.86 -8.64 6.03
CA ASP A 149 -12.45 -9.56 7.01
C ASP A 149 -13.47 -10.53 6.36
N GLY A 150 -13.70 -10.41 5.05
CA GLY A 150 -14.71 -11.18 4.32
C GLY A 150 -16.15 -10.82 4.66
N LYS A 151 -16.39 -9.68 5.33
CA LYS A 151 -17.70 -9.18 5.75
C LYS A 151 -17.99 -7.77 5.24
N GLY A 152 -17.17 -7.27 4.29
CA GLY A 152 -17.31 -5.96 3.71
C GLY A 152 -16.42 -4.88 4.33
N ASN A 153 -15.58 -5.21 5.33
CA ASN A 153 -14.59 -4.27 5.84
C ASN A 153 -13.23 -4.57 5.23
N SER A 154 -12.60 -3.51 4.70
CA SER A 154 -11.24 -3.58 4.17
C SER A 154 -10.29 -2.77 5.01
N TYR A 155 -9.10 -3.26 5.21
CA TYR A 155 -7.98 -2.58 5.84
C TYR A 155 -6.76 -2.56 4.92
N GLY A 156 -5.81 -1.65 5.18
CA GLY A 156 -4.86 -1.17 4.20
C GLY A 156 -3.52 -1.89 4.14
N CYS A 157 -2.90 -1.75 2.98
CA CYS A 157 -1.46 -1.76 2.83
C CYS A 157 -1.14 -0.54 1.98
N HIS A 158 -0.76 0.55 2.62
CA HIS A 158 -0.52 1.82 1.96
C HIS A 158 0.94 1.92 1.53
N GLU A 159 1.18 2.54 0.39
CA GLU A 159 2.51 2.83 -0.12
C GLU A 159 2.73 4.34 -0.06
N ASN A 160 3.93 4.77 0.28
CA ASN A 160 4.29 6.17 0.38
C ASN A 160 5.49 6.47 -0.51
N TYR A 161 5.37 7.52 -1.31
CA TYR A 161 6.41 7.96 -2.23
C TYR A 161 6.64 9.47 -2.07
N LEU A 162 7.88 9.87 -1.80
CA LEU A 162 8.27 11.28 -1.82
C LEU A 162 8.35 11.77 -3.25
N LEU A 163 7.70 12.88 -3.55
CA LEU A 163 7.69 13.54 -4.87
C LEU A 163 8.06 15.02 -4.74
N SER A 164 8.53 15.62 -5.83
CA SER A 164 8.67 17.06 -5.91
C SER A 164 7.34 17.78 -5.81
N ARG A 165 7.27 18.85 -5.02
CA ARG A 165 6.10 19.72 -4.95
C ARG A 165 5.78 20.41 -6.28
N GLU A 166 6.79 20.62 -7.12
CA GLU A 166 6.65 21.23 -8.44
C GLU A 166 5.90 20.36 -9.44
N THR A 167 5.83 19.03 -9.20
CA THR A 167 5.10 18.12 -10.10
C THR A 167 3.61 18.41 -10.03
N PRO A 168 2.95 18.78 -11.15
CA PRO A 168 1.52 19.04 -11.16
C PRO A 168 0.73 17.80 -10.71
N PHE A 169 -0.18 17.95 -9.75
CA PHE A 169 -0.96 16.81 -9.24
C PHE A 169 -1.81 16.15 -10.32
N GLY A 170 -2.37 16.94 -11.24
CA GLY A 170 -3.12 16.41 -12.39
C GLY A 170 -2.29 15.47 -13.28
N ARG A 171 -0.98 15.70 -13.40
CA ARG A 171 -0.08 14.79 -14.11
C ARG A 171 0.09 13.47 -13.37
N ILE A 172 0.19 13.51 -12.03
CA ILE A 172 0.22 12.30 -11.21
C ILE A 172 -1.07 11.49 -11.42
N VAL A 173 -2.23 12.13 -11.28
CA VAL A 173 -3.53 11.47 -11.52
C VAL A 173 -3.56 10.81 -12.89
N GLN A 174 -3.20 11.55 -13.94
CA GLN A 174 -3.29 11.10 -15.31
C GLN A 174 -2.48 9.83 -15.63
N HIS A 175 -1.27 9.72 -15.07
CA HIS A 175 -0.35 8.62 -15.42
C HIS A 175 -0.30 7.53 -14.36
N ALA A 176 -0.37 7.87 -13.08
CA ALA A 176 -0.31 6.89 -12.00
C ALA A 176 -1.55 5.99 -12.00
N THR A 177 -2.73 6.51 -12.31
CA THR A 177 -3.97 5.74 -12.35
C THR A 177 -3.87 4.52 -13.27
N THR A 178 -3.34 4.70 -14.49
CA THR A 178 -3.15 3.58 -15.44
C THR A 178 -2.22 2.51 -14.88
N HIS A 179 -1.12 2.92 -14.25
CA HIS A 179 -0.20 1.99 -13.62
C HIS A 179 -0.87 1.23 -12.47
N PHE A 180 -1.58 1.93 -11.58
CA PHE A 180 -2.23 1.29 -10.42
C PHE A 180 -3.34 0.33 -10.81
N VAL A 181 -4.10 0.64 -11.86
CA VAL A 181 -5.14 -0.26 -12.39
C VAL A 181 -4.51 -1.49 -13.02
N SER A 182 -3.49 -1.34 -13.86
CA SER A 182 -2.93 -2.45 -14.63
C SER A 182 -1.90 -3.30 -13.90
N ARG A 183 -1.16 -2.76 -12.90
CA ARG A 183 -0.16 -3.52 -12.13
C ARG A 183 -0.76 -4.63 -11.25
N GLN A 184 -2.08 -4.63 -11.04
CA GLN A 184 -2.77 -5.67 -10.27
C GLN A 184 -2.47 -7.10 -10.76
N ILE A 185 -2.18 -7.28 -12.04
CA ILE A 185 -1.87 -8.57 -12.65
C ILE A 185 -0.66 -9.28 -12.02
N PHE A 186 0.23 -8.54 -11.34
CA PHE A 186 1.40 -9.11 -10.63
C PHE A 186 1.54 -8.64 -9.17
N THR A 187 0.70 -7.72 -8.72
CA THR A 187 0.73 -7.22 -7.33
C THR A 187 -0.49 -7.64 -6.51
N GLY A 188 -1.46 -8.28 -7.12
CA GLY A 188 -2.64 -8.75 -6.42
C GLY A 188 -2.34 -9.93 -5.49
N ALA A 189 -3.01 -9.97 -4.33
CA ALA A 189 -2.84 -11.01 -3.30
C ALA A 189 -3.90 -12.13 -3.40
N GLY A 190 -4.82 -12.03 -4.34
CA GLY A 190 -5.86 -13.01 -4.57
C GLY A 190 -7.05 -12.94 -3.60
N LYS A 191 -8.25 -13.18 -4.11
CA LYS A 191 -9.49 -13.17 -3.33
C LYS A 191 -10.51 -14.15 -3.91
N VAL A 192 -11.22 -14.86 -3.05
CA VAL A 192 -12.36 -15.69 -3.40
C VAL A 192 -13.66 -14.91 -3.18
N GLY A 193 -14.45 -14.80 -4.23
CA GLY A 193 -15.75 -14.12 -4.16
C GLY A 193 -15.68 -12.61 -4.37
N SER A 194 -16.86 -11.95 -4.34
CA SER A 194 -17.04 -10.51 -4.38
C SER A 194 -17.43 -9.96 -3.00
N GLU A 195 -17.03 -8.72 -2.72
CA GLU A 195 -17.50 -7.93 -1.58
C GLU A 195 -18.09 -6.58 -2.02
N VAL A 196 -18.43 -6.45 -3.31
CA VAL A 196 -19.17 -5.28 -3.80
C VAL A 196 -20.58 -5.29 -3.17
N PRO A 197 -21.03 -4.18 -2.56
CA PRO A 197 -22.37 -4.11 -1.99
C PRO A 197 -23.45 -4.44 -3.02
N GLY A 198 -24.32 -5.40 -2.68
CA GLY A 198 -25.42 -5.85 -3.54
C GLY A 198 -25.05 -6.97 -4.54
N GLU A 199 -23.79 -7.35 -4.68
CA GLU A 199 -23.38 -8.54 -5.43
C GLU A 199 -23.44 -9.80 -4.55
N GLU A 200 -23.86 -10.93 -5.12
CA GLU A 200 -23.73 -12.21 -4.45
C GLU A 200 -22.25 -12.61 -4.41
N ARG A 201 -21.73 -12.94 -3.22
CA ARG A 201 -20.32 -13.27 -3.03
C ARG A 201 -19.81 -14.35 -3.98
N SER A 202 -20.64 -15.37 -4.24
CA SER A 202 -20.32 -16.51 -5.11
C SER A 202 -20.37 -16.19 -6.61
N SER A 203 -20.87 -14.99 -7.01
CA SER A 203 -20.94 -14.60 -8.44
C SER A 203 -19.57 -14.47 -9.08
N ILE A 204 -18.54 -14.19 -8.29
CA ILE A 204 -17.14 -14.09 -8.73
C ILE A 204 -16.33 -15.20 -8.04
N PRO A 205 -15.93 -16.26 -8.75
CA PRO A 205 -15.22 -17.36 -8.12
C PRO A 205 -13.83 -16.98 -7.58
N PHE A 206 -13.10 -16.10 -8.28
CA PHE A 206 -11.79 -15.63 -7.90
C PHE A 206 -11.49 -14.26 -8.49
N GLN A 207 -10.70 -13.45 -7.78
CA GLN A 207 -10.19 -12.16 -8.21
C GLN A 207 -8.67 -12.08 -7.96
N LEU A 208 -7.95 -11.31 -8.77
CA LEU A 208 -6.51 -11.10 -8.62
C LEU A 208 -6.18 -10.30 -7.35
N THR A 209 -7.05 -9.36 -6.93
CA THR A 209 -6.80 -8.49 -5.79
C THR A 209 -7.83 -8.65 -4.68
N GLN A 210 -7.42 -8.33 -3.47
CA GLN A 210 -8.35 -8.30 -2.33
C GLN A 210 -9.15 -7.01 -2.25
N ARG A 211 -8.60 -5.91 -2.76
CA ARG A 211 -9.12 -4.56 -2.49
C ARG A 211 -9.90 -3.91 -3.62
N ALA A 212 -9.83 -4.39 -4.87
CA ALA A 212 -10.50 -3.74 -6.02
C ALA A 212 -12.01 -3.48 -5.81
N ASP A 213 -12.71 -4.33 -5.06
CA ASP A 213 -14.14 -4.18 -4.78
C ASP A 213 -14.48 -2.93 -3.93
N PHE A 214 -13.50 -2.39 -3.19
CA PHE A 214 -13.70 -1.31 -2.22
C PHE A 214 -13.40 0.08 -2.76
N PHE A 215 -13.01 0.22 -4.03
CA PHE A 215 -12.70 1.51 -4.66
C PHE A 215 -13.90 2.01 -5.47
N GLU A 216 -14.26 3.27 -5.23
CA GLU A 216 -15.47 3.89 -5.79
C GLU A 216 -15.20 5.20 -6.54
N GLU A 217 -14.03 5.81 -6.33
CA GLU A 217 -13.65 7.08 -6.95
C GLU A 217 -12.26 6.99 -7.62
N GLU A 218 -12.03 7.80 -8.65
CA GLU A 218 -10.71 7.93 -9.24
C GLU A 218 -9.78 8.73 -8.33
N VAL A 219 -10.27 9.86 -7.79
CA VAL A 219 -9.49 10.83 -7.02
C VAL A 219 -10.30 11.31 -5.82
N GLY A 220 -9.75 11.19 -4.63
CA GLY A 220 -10.44 11.63 -3.41
C GLY A 220 -9.53 11.63 -2.18
N LEU A 221 -10.04 12.13 -1.06
CA LEU A 221 -9.31 12.22 0.22
C LEU A 221 -9.55 11.00 1.13
N GLU A 222 -10.72 10.40 1.03
CA GLU A 222 -11.20 9.36 1.93
C GLU A 222 -10.37 8.09 1.88
N THR A 223 -10.20 7.44 3.02
CA THR A 223 -9.46 6.17 3.13
C THR A 223 -10.34 5.00 3.60
N THR A 224 -11.50 5.29 4.19
CA THR A 224 -12.41 4.30 4.76
C THR A 224 -13.66 4.05 3.91
N LEU A 225 -14.30 5.12 3.43
CA LEU A 225 -15.49 5.08 2.55
C LEU A 225 -15.15 5.77 1.23
N LYS A 226 -15.83 5.40 0.14
CA LYS A 226 -15.60 6.00 -1.19
C LYS A 226 -14.11 6.08 -1.56
N ARG A 227 -13.38 5.01 -1.30
CA ARG A 227 -11.92 4.96 -1.49
C ARG A 227 -11.54 5.34 -2.92
N PRO A 228 -10.62 6.30 -3.11
CA PRO A 228 -10.12 6.69 -4.41
C PRO A 228 -8.90 5.84 -4.82
N ILE A 229 -8.71 5.68 -6.14
CA ILE A 229 -7.49 5.09 -6.70
C ILE A 229 -6.28 6.01 -6.41
N ILE A 230 -6.47 7.33 -6.56
CA ILE A 230 -5.48 8.36 -6.24
C ILE A 230 -5.94 9.14 -5.00
N ASN A 231 -5.25 8.97 -3.91
CA ASN A 231 -5.52 9.70 -2.68
C ASN A 231 -4.94 11.12 -2.74
N THR A 232 -5.72 12.10 -2.29
CA THR A 232 -5.37 13.53 -2.33
C THR A 232 -4.80 14.07 -1.01
N ARG A 233 -4.57 13.23 -0.01
CA ARG A 233 -3.95 13.65 1.26
C ARG A 233 -2.61 14.33 0.98
N ASP A 234 -2.44 15.53 1.50
CA ASP A 234 -1.23 16.33 1.32
C ASP A 234 -0.50 16.56 2.65
N GLU A 235 0.05 15.50 3.16
CA GLU A 235 0.76 15.45 4.43
C GLU A 235 2.15 14.82 4.18
N PRO A 236 3.16 15.63 3.82
CA PRO A 236 4.42 15.09 3.30
C PRO A 236 5.35 14.50 4.36
N HIS A 237 5.17 14.76 5.66
CA HIS A 237 6.14 14.45 6.73
C HIS A 237 7.56 14.89 6.40
N ALA A 238 7.69 15.95 5.61
CA ALA A 238 8.91 16.57 5.11
C ALA A 238 8.64 18.04 4.84
N ASP A 239 9.63 18.80 4.33
CA ASP A 239 9.45 20.22 3.97
C ASP A 239 8.33 20.36 2.91
N PRO A 240 7.12 20.87 3.27
CA PRO A 240 5.97 20.94 2.38
C PRO A 240 6.13 21.92 1.23
N LEU A 241 7.12 22.81 1.29
CA LEU A 241 7.41 23.75 0.19
C LEU A 241 8.18 23.05 -0.94
N LYS A 242 8.89 21.96 -0.64
CA LYS A 242 9.72 21.23 -1.59
C LYS A 242 9.13 19.89 -2.01
N TYR A 243 8.44 19.23 -1.10
CA TYR A 243 8.04 17.83 -1.26
C TYR A 243 6.55 17.62 -1.09
N ARG A 244 6.09 16.54 -1.71
CA ARG A 244 4.76 15.94 -1.55
C ARG A 244 4.93 14.48 -1.22
N ARG A 245 4.09 13.94 -0.36
CA ARG A 245 3.94 12.50 -0.17
C ARG A 245 2.78 12.02 -1.03
N LEU A 246 3.04 11.13 -2.01
CA LEU A 246 1.96 10.40 -2.64
C LEU A 246 1.59 9.23 -1.74
N HIS A 247 0.40 9.31 -1.16
CA HIS A 247 -0.18 8.28 -0.32
C HIS A 247 -1.04 7.36 -1.18
N VAL A 248 -0.57 6.13 -1.43
CA VAL A 248 -1.21 5.17 -2.33
C VAL A 248 -1.91 4.10 -1.51
N ILE A 249 -3.24 4.09 -1.55
CA ILE A 249 -4.07 3.20 -0.75
C ILE A 249 -4.61 1.99 -1.53
N VAL A 250 -4.35 1.91 -2.84
CA VAL A 250 -4.99 0.94 -3.75
C VAL A 250 -4.34 -0.45 -3.75
N GLY A 251 -3.13 -0.60 -3.21
CA GLY A 251 -2.39 -1.86 -3.21
C GLY A 251 -2.88 -2.88 -2.18
N ASP A 252 -2.61 -4.16 -2.45
CA ASP A 252 -2.80 -5.25 -1.49
C ASP A 252 -1.57 -5.45 -0.60
N ALA A 253 -1.76 -5.98 0.60
CA ALA A 253 -0.69 -6.56 1.42
C ALA A 253 -0.25 -7.90 0.80
N ASN A 254 1.03 -8.02 0.47
CA ASN A 254 1.56 -9.19 -0.20
C ASN A 254 2.33 -10.11 0.76
N LEU A 255 2.07 -11.41 0.69
CA LEU A 255 2.90 -12.44 1.31
C LEU A 255 4.09 -12.82 0.43
N CYS A 256 3.96 -12.63 -0.89
CA CYS A 256 5.03 -12.86 -1.86
C CYS A 256 5.99 -11.66 -1.90
N GLU A 257 7.26 -11.91 -1.61
CA GLU A 257 8.32 -10.90 -1.59
C GLU A 257 8.52 -10.24 -2.97
N VAL A 258 8.43 -11.04 -4.03
CA VAL A 258 8.56 -10.52 -5.41
C VAL A 258 7.42 -9.54 -5.74
N ALA A 259 6.18 -9.85 -5.31
CA ALA A 259 5.04 -8.96 -5.52
C ALA A 259 5.22 -7.62 -4.78
N THR A 260 5.68 -7.64 -3.51
CA THR A 260 5.99 -6.41 -2.77
C THR A 260 7.12 -5.63 -3.45
N PHE A 261 8.20 -6.30 -3.83
CA PHE A 261 9.35 -5.68 -4.49
C PHE A 261 8.97 -5.00 -5.81
N LEU A 262 8.20 -5.69 -6.65
CA LEU A 262 7.68 -5.15 -7.91
C LEU A 262 6.68 -4.03 -7.69
N LYS A 263 5.75 -4.18 -6.73
CA LYS A 263 4.76 -3.16 -6.40
C LYS A 263 5.40 -1.80 -6.16
N VAL A 264 6.38 -1.76 -5.27
CA VAL A 264 7.04 -0.49 -4.90
C VAL A 264 8.07 -0.05 -5.92
N GLY A 265 8.84 -0.98 -6.49
CA GLY A 265 9.92 -0.66 -7.42
C GLY A 265 9.42 -0.13 -8.75
N THR A 266 8.41 -0.77 -9.36
CA THR A 266 7.83 -0.32 -10.63
C THR A 266 7.14 1.03 -10.46
N THR A 267 6.44 1.24 -9.33
CA THR A 267 5.84 2.54 -9.02
C THR A 267 6.89 3.63 -8.86
N GLY A 268 8.03 3.35 -8.22
CA GLY A 268 9.14 4.31 -8.11
C GLY A 268 9.63 4.80 -9.48
N VAL A 269 9.77 3.89 -10.45
CA VAL A 269 10.15 4.23 -11.84
C VAL A 269 9.07 5.06 -12.52
N VAL A 270 7.79 4.66 -12.39
CA VAL A 270 6.66 5.41 -12.96
C VAL A 270 6.59 6.82 -12.39
N MET A 271 6.78 6.99 -11.08
CA MET A 271 6.77 8.31 -10.46
C MET A 271 7.91 9.20 -10.99
N ALA A 272 9.10 8.65 -11.22
CA ALA A 272 10.20 9.41 -11.79
C ALA A 272 9.90 9.86 -13.23
N MET A 273 9.32 8.99 -14.05
CA MET A 273 8.85 9.37 -15.39
C MET A 273 7.79 10.49 -15.36
N ILE A 274 6.90 10.47 -14.34
CA ILE A 274 5.87 11.50 -14.16
C ILE A 274 6.51 12.84 -13.77
N GLU A 275 7.46 12.84 -12.85
CA GLU A 275 8.15 14.06 -12.42
C GLU A 275 8.91 14.74 -13.55
N ASP A 276 9.55 13.96 -14.43
CA ASP A 276 10.35 14.46 -15.55
C ASP A 276 9.52 14.68 -16.84
N ASP A 277 8.18 14.55 -16.75
CA ASP A 277 7.28 14.74 -17.91
C ASP A 277 7.59 13.84 -19.11
N PHE A 278 8.02 12.64 -18.81
CA PHE A 278 8.48 11.67 -19.81
C PHE A 278 7.34 10.89 -20.47
N LEU A 279 6.16 10.88 -19.84
CA LEU A 279 4.99 10.11 -20.29
C LEU A 279 4.04 10.94 -21.16
N ASP A 280 3.55 10.35 -22.23
CA ASP A 280 2.47 10.93 -23.06
C ASP A 280 1.08 10.41 -22.65
N ASN A 281 0.01 11.08 -23.13
CA ASN A 281 -1.38 10.84 -22.72
C ASN A 281 -2.04 9.62 -23.40
N LYS A 282 -1.31 8.79 -24.13
CA LYS A 282 -1.89 7.72 -24.96
C LYS A 282 -2.46 6.55 -24.15
N LEU A 283 -2.03 6.39 -22.89
CA LEU A 283 -2.39 5.25 -22.05
C LEU A 283 -3.46 5.56 -21.01
N LYS A 284 -4.06 6.74 -21.04
CA LYS A 284 -5.06 7.14 -20.04
C LYS A 284 -6.33 6.29 -20.15
N ILE A 285 -6.75 5.67 -19.05
CA ILE A 285 -7.96 4.87 -18.95
C ILE A 285 -9.18 5.79 -18.88
N ALA A 286 -10.25 5.46 -19.61
CA ALA A 286 -11.46 6.29 -19.70
C ALA A 286 -12.35 6.17 -18.44
N ASP A 287 -12.46 4.97 -17.86
CA ASP A 287 -13.18 4.70 -16.60
C ASP A 287 -12.30 3.85 -15.67
N PRO A 288 -11.46 4.50 -14.85
CA PRO A 288 -10.50 3.78 -14.02
C PRO A 288 -11.13 2.92 -12.92
N VAL A 289 -12.27 3.33 -12.36
CA VAL A 289 -12.94 2.58 -11.28
C VAL A 289 -13.54 1.29 -11.81
N PHE A 290 -14.18 1.36 -12.97
CA PHE A 290 -14.67 0.17 -13.66
C PHE A 290 -13.49 -0.75 -14.07
N ALA A 291 -12.46 -0.17 -14.69
CA ALA A 291 -11.29 -0.92 -15.14
C ALA A 291 -10.54 -1.60 -13.99
N LEU A 292 -10.47 -0.97 -12.80
CA LEU A 292 -9.85 -1.58 -11.61
C LEU A 292 -10.50 -2.91 -11.24
N ARG A 293 -11.84 -2.96 -11.22
CA ARG A 293 -12.61 -4.19 -10.96
C ARG A 293 -12.53 -5.17 -12.11
N GLN A 294 -12.59 -4.68 -13.34
CA GLN A 294 -12.45 -5.51 -14.55
C GLN A 294 -11.11 -6.26 -14.54
N VAL A 295 -9.99 -5.56 -14.35
CA VAL A 295 -8.66 -6.18 -14.28
C VAL A 295 -8.55 -7.19 -13.13
N SER A 296 -9.10 -6.88 -11.96
CA SER A 296 -9.09 -7.80 -10.82
C SER A 296 -9.82 -9.12 -11.12
N ARG A 297 -10.85 -9.09 -11.98
CA ARG A 297 -11.71 -10.23 -12.32
C ARG A 297 -11.26 -10.95 -13.60
N ASP A 298 -10.42 -10.33 -14.41
CA ASP A 298 -9.88 -10.91 -15.64
C ASP A 298 -8.65 -11.78 -15.38
N LEU A 299 -8.87 -13.08 -15.15
CA LEU A 299 -7.79 -14.04 -14.96
C LEU A 299 -7.03 -14.34 -16.26
N SER A 300 -7.60 -13.99 -17.42
CA SER A 300 -6.95 -14.15 -18.72
C SER A 300 -5.99 -13.00 -19.06
N MET A 301 -6.11 -11.85 -18.34
CA MET A 301 -5.37 -10.60 -18.57
C MET A 301 -5.46 -10.07 -20.00
N SER A 302 -6.50 -10.49 -20.73
CA SER A 302 -6.70 -10.17 -22.15
C SER A 302 -7.92 -9.28 -22.41
N GLU A 303 -8.78 -9.04 -21.40
CA GLU A 303 -9.97 -8.21 -21.59
C GLU A 303 -9.61 -6.76 -21.95
N PRO A 304 -10.32 -6.18 -22.94
CA PRO A 304 -10.02 -4.84 -23.44
C PRO A 304 -10.48 -3.76 -22.46
N ILE A 305 -9.55 -2.96 -21.97
CA ILE A 305 -9.77 -1.76 -21.18
C ILE A 305 -9.92 -0.58 -22.14
N LEU A 306 -10.97 0.22 -22.00
CA LEU A 306 -11.19 1.41 -22.81
C LEU A 306 -10.25 2.55 -22.38
N LEU A 307 -9.51 3.10 -23.34
CA LEU A 307 -8.66 4.27 -23.16
C LEU A 307 -9.33 5.54 -23.66
N GLU A 308 -8.92 6.69 -23.17
CA GLU A 308 -9.34 7.97 -23.77
C GLU A 308 -8.96 8.00 -25.26
N GLY A 309 -9.85 8.53 -26.09
CA GLY A 309 -9.69 8.50 -27.55
C GLY A 309 -10.22 7.22 -28.24
N GLY A 310 -10.88 6.31 -27.49
CA GLY A 310 -11.63 5.17 -28.05
C GLY A 310 -10.79 3.95 -28.43
N LYS A 311 -9.50 3.94 -28.11
CA LYS A 311 -8.65 2.74 -28.23
C LYS A 311 -8.86 1.81 -27.05
N THR A 312 -8.47 0.56 -27.20
CA THR A 312 -8.47 -0.42 -26.12
C THR A 312 -7.09 -1.06 -25.95
N ALA A 313 -6.79 -1.50 -24.73
CA ALA A 313 -5.58 -2.24 -24.39
C ALA A 313 -5.88 -3.22 -23.25
N SER A 314 -5.21 -4.35 -23.18
CA SER A 314 -5.30 -5.23 -22.00
C SER A 314 -4.40 -4.72 -20.86
N ALA A 315 -4.64 -5.17 -19.63
CA ALA A 315 -3.78 -4.82 -18.50
C ALA A 315 -2.31 -5.25 -18.73
N LEU A 316 -2.11 -6.42 -19.35
CA LEU A 316 -0.79 -6.92 -19.69
C LEU A 316 -0.10 -6.03 -20.74
N SER A 317 -0.80 -5.62 -21.81
CA SER A 317 -0.23 -4.74 -22.81
C SER A 317 0.06 -3.33 -22.31
N LEU A 318 -0.76 -2.81 -21.36
CA LEU A 318 -0.47 -1.55 -20.67
C LEU A 318 0.82 -1.65 -19.84
N GLN A 319 1.01 -2.75 -19.12
CA GLN A 319 2.22 -2.95 -18.32
C GLN A 319 3.48 -3.13 -19.18
N TRP A 320 3.40 -3.79 -20.34
CA TRP A 320 4.50 -3.84 -21.30
C TRP A 320 4.87 -2.45 -21.83
N GLU A 321 3.90 -1.64 -22.22
CA GLU A 321 4.15 -0.29 -22.71
C GLU A 321 4.78 0.61 -21.62
N ILE A 322 4.33 0.48 -20.36
CA ILE A 322 4.92 1.22 -19.23
C ILE A 322 6.33 0.72 -18.93
N PHE A 323 6.57 -0.59 -18.98
CA PHE A 323 7.90 -1.18 -18.81
C PHE A 323 8.90 -0.67 -19.86
N GLU A 324 8.54 -0.71 -21.14
CA GLU A 324 9.40 -0.21 -22.22
C GLU A 324 9.76 1.26 -22.07
N ARG A 325 8.80 2.09 -21.65
CA ARG A 325 9.02 3.50 -21.34
C ARG A 325 9.95 3.67 -20.14
N GLY A 326 9.74 2.87 -19.08
CA GLY A 326 10.62 2.83 -17.92
C GLY A 326 12.06 2.45 -18.29
N GLN A 327 12.25 1.47 -19.15
CA GLN A 327 13.56 1.07 -19.64
C GLN A 327 14.24 2.20 -20.44
N LYS A 328 13.51 2.88 -21.33
CA LYS A 328 14.01 4.05 -22.07
C LYS A 328 14.39 5.18 -21.12
N TYR A 329 13.51 5.50 -20.15
CA TYR A 329 13.74 6.53 -19.15
C TYR A 329 15.02 6.26 -18.35
N LEU A 330 15.19 5.05 -17.83
CA LEU A 330 16.36 4.68 -17.03
C LEU A 330 17.65 4.66 -17.83
N ASN A 331 17.60 4.36 -19.12
CA ASN A 331 18.75 4.45 -20.01
C ASN A 331 19.18 5.91 -20.27
N GLU A 332 18.24 6.85 -20.25
CA GLU A 332 18.49 8.28 -20.49
C GLU A 332 18.88 9.02 -19.21
N PHE A 333 18.19 8.79 -18.10
CA PHE A 333 18.31 9.56 -16.85
C PHE A 333 19.09 8.83 -15.74
N GLY A 334 19.35 7.52 -15.89
CA GLY A 334 20.05 6.70 -14.90
C GLY A 334 19.13 6.17 -13.79
N PHE A 335 19.73 5.51 -12.81
CA PHE A 335 19.03 4.76 -11.76
C PHE A 335 19.08 5.44 -10.39
N GLU A 336 19.90 6.47 -10.20
CA GLU A 336 20.27 7.01 -8.90
C GLU A 336 19.04 7.52 -8.13
N ASN A 337 18.17 8.29 -8.79
CA ASN A 337 16.99 8.89 -8.13
C ASN A 337 15.85 7.92 -7.85
N VAL A 338 15.94 6.67 -8.29
CA VAL A 338 14.88 5.67 -8.14
C VAL A 338 15.30 4.44 -7.33
N GLY A 339 16.47 4.49 -6.67
CA GLY A 339 16.95 3.40 -5.81
C GLY A 339 18.22 2.71 -6.29
N GLY A 340 18.99 3.33 -7.21
CA GLY A 340 20.28 2.88 -7.66
C GLY A 340 20.26 1.49 -8.31
N GLU A 341 21.32 0.69 -8.08
CA GLU A 341 21.49 -0.64 -8.67
C GLU A 341 20.33 -1.62 -8.38
N ASN A 342 19.58 -1.45 -7.29
CA ASN A 342 18.47 -2.33 -6.98
C ASN A 342 17.30 -2.18 -7.97
N VAL A 343 17.19 -1.04 -8.67
CA VAL A 343 16.16 -0.84 -9.71
C VAL A 343 16.44 -1.67 -10.96
N LYS A 344 17.69 -2.00 -11.25
CA LYS A 344 18.00 -2.96 -12.32
C LYS A 344 17.37 -4.32 -12.06
N LYS A 345 17.37 -4.77 -10.80
CA LYS A 345 16.67 -6.00 -10.41
C LYS A 345 15.15 -5.85 -10.53
N VAL A 346 14.59 -4.68 -10.21
CA VAL A 346 13.17 -4.41 -10.43
C VAL A 346 12.81 -4.60 -11.89
N MET A 347 13.60 -4.00 -12.81
CA MET A 347 13.35 -4.11 -14.25
C MET A 347 13.48 -5.56 -14.75
N ASP A 348 14.51 -6.31 -14.31
CA ASP A 348 14.69 -7.73 -14.65
C ASP A 348 13.49 -8.58 -14.17
N TYR A 349 13.07 -8.43 -12.92
CA TYR A 349 11.92 -9.18 -12.39
C TYR A 349 10.59 -8.75 -13.06
N TRP A 350 10.44 -7.48 -13.40
CA TRP A 350 9.25 -6.97 -14.07
C TRP A 350 9.10 -7.58 -15.46
N GLU A 351 10.19 -7.56 -16.27
CA GLU A 351 10.22 -8.21 -17.58
C GLU A 351 9.91 -9.71 -17.50
N ARG A 352 10.56 -10.41 -16.57
CA ARG A 352 10.35 -11.86 -16.37
C ARG A 352 8.91 -12.19 -15.98
N VAL A 353 8.29 -11.41 -15.11
CA VAL A 353 6.91 -11.62 -14.72
C VAL A 353 5.96 -11.33 -15.87
N LEU A 354 6.13 -10.24 -16.60
CA LEU A 354 5.31 -9.93 -17.78
C LEU A 354 5.43 -11.03 -18.85
N THR A 355 6.65 -11.50 -19.14
CA THR A 355 6.90 -12.60 -20.07
C THR A 355 6.19 -13.90 -19.60
N ALA A 356 6.27 -14.22 -18.32
CA ALA A 356 5.63 -15.41 -17.78
C ALA A 356 4.10 -15.32 -17.83
N LEU A 357 3.52 -14.16 -17.59
CA LEU A 357 2.09 -13.90 -17.72
C LEU A 357 1.63 -14.05 -19.18
N GLU A 358 2.40 -13.51 -20.13
CA GLU A 358 2.11 -13.65 -21.56
C GLU A 358 2.14 -15.11 -22.03
N LEU A 359 3.08 -15.89 -21.53
CA LEU A 359 3.18 -17.33 -21.83
C LEU A 359 2.21 -18.20 -21.01
N SER A 360 1.37 -17.58 -20.16
CA SER A 360 0.46 -18.30 -19.25
C SER A 360 1.14 -19.28 -18.30
N LEU A 361 2.42 -19.12 -18.04
CA LEU A 361 3.20 -20.03 -17.18
C LEU A 361 2.96 -19.81 -15.67
N ILE A 362 2.46 -18.65 -15.27
CA ILE A 362 2.19 -18.32 -13.87
C ILE A 362 0.87 -18.95 -13.38
N HIS A 363 -0.06 -19.23 -14.27
CA HIS A 363 -1.38 -19.78 -13.92
C HIS A 363 -1.39 -21.31 -13.73
N ILE A 364 -0.26 -21.93 -13.88
CA ILE A 364 -0.09 -23.37 -13.65
C ILE A 364 0.38 -23.61 -12.21
#